data_4523b87881090e583443801a91501cb1
#
_entry.id   4523b87881090e583443801a91501cb1
#
_cell.length_a   1.000
_cell.length_b   1.000
_cell.length_c   1.000
_cell.angle_alpha   90.00
_cell.angle_beta   90.00
_cell.angle_gamma   90.00
#
_symmetry.space_group_name_H-M   'P 1'
#
loop_
_entity.id
_entity.type
_entity.pdbx_description
1 polymer ?
#
loop_
_entity_poly.entity_id
_entity_poly.type
_entity_poly.pdbx_seq_one_letter_code
_entity_poly.pdbx_strand_id
1 'polypeptide(L)'
;MLATATYLVGRLSVDGRRRAVAAVTSAGLRLNSYAVLACLHEFGSSSQRDLSERLGLDPSDVVAVLDELESHGYVSRTRCTEDRRRYDVSITASGTRVRKAAARALEAAQDGFLAGLDPAEREQLITLLRRMHDQNARCS
;
A
#
# COMPACT_ATOMS: atom_id res chain seq x y z
N MET A 1 -14.81 1.65 28.65
CA MET A 1 -13.61 2.18 27.99
C MET A 1 -12.99 1.19 27.00
N LEU A 2 -12.79 -0.07 27.36
CA LEU A 2 -12.18 -1.10 26.47
C LEU A 2 -13.05 -1.58 25.29
N ALA A 3 -14.33 -1.20 25.24
CA ALA A 3 -15.27 -1.57 24.18
C ALA A 3 -15.61 -0.41 23.22
N THR A 4 -14.89 0.72 23.29
CA THR A 4 -15.10 1.82 22.34
C THR A 4 -14.49 1.50 20.98
N ALA A 5 -15.16 1.95 19.92
CA ALA A 5 -14.68 1.75 18.53
C ALA A 5 -13.25 2.27 18.36
N THR A 6 -12.94 3.44 18.92
CA THR A 6 -11.59 4.05 18.85
C THR A 6 -10.52 3.19 19.51
N TYR A 7 -10.81 2.59 20.66
CA TYR A 7 -9.87 1.68 21.33
C TYR A 7 -9.65 0.39 20.52
N LEU A 8 -10.73 -0.23 20.06
CA LEU A 8 -10.65 -1.47 19.27
C LEU A 8 -9.93 -1.26 17.94
N VAL A 9 -10.24 -0.19 17.22
CA VAL A 9 -9.55 0.16 15.97
C VAL A 9 -8.07 0.40 16.23
N GLY A 10 -7.72 1.13 17.29
CA GLY A 10 -6.31 1.36 17.67
C GLY A 10 -5.55 0.05 17.95
N ARG A 11 -6.15 -0.87 18.70
CA ARG A 11 -5.56 -2.18 18.98
C ARG A 11 -5.40 -3.03 17.73
N LEU A 12 -6.46 -3.10 16.91
CA LEU A 12 -6.47 -3.88 15.68
C LEU A 12 -5.51 -3.31 14.63
N SER A 13 -5.32 -1.99 14.57
CA SER A 13 -4.39 -1.37 13.63
C SER A 13 -2.94 -1.80 13.86
N VAL A 14 -2.53 -1.97 15.11
CA VAL A 14 -1.19 -2.48 15.45
C VAL A 14 -1.01 -3.91 14.98
N ASP A 15 -1.98 -4.79 15.26
CA ASP A 15 -1.90 -6.20 14.85
C ASP A 15 -2.01 -6.34 13.32
N GLY A 16 -2.93 -5.62 12.69
CA GLY A 16 -3.09 -5.60 11.23
C GLY A 16 -1.82 -5.15 10.52
N ARG A 17 -1.20 -4.05 11.00
CA ARG A 17 0.08 -3.56 10.45
C ARG A 17 1.20 -4.60 10.60
N ARG A 18 1.32 -5.21 11.77
CA ARG A 18 2.34 -6.25 12.01
C ARG A 18 2.19 -7.42 11.04
N ARG A 19 0.97 -7.90 10.82
CA ARG A 19 0.65 -8.97 9.86
C ARG A 19 0.96 -8.56 8.42
N ALA A 20 0.60 -7.35 8.04
CA ALA A 20 0.89 -6.81 6.70
C ALA A 20 2.39 -6.69 6.45
N VAL A 21 3.16 -6.18 7.42
CA VAL A 21 4.62 -6.10 7.33
C VAL A 21 5.23 -7.48 7.16
N ALA A 22 4.84 -8.46 7.97
CA ALA A 22 5.34 -9.83 7.87
C ALA A 22 5.01 -10.47 6.51
N ALA A 23 3.81 -10.24 5.99
CA ALA A 23 3.38 -10.74 4.69
C ALA A 23 4.22 -10.18 3.54
N VAL A 24 4.38 -8.86 3.45
CA VAL A 24 5.18 -8.25 2.37
C VAL A 24 6.67 -8.58 2.49
N THR A 25 7.18 -8.72 3.72
CA THR A 25 8.57 -9.11 3.98
C THR A 25 8.83 -10.53 3.50
N SER A 26 7.87 -11.45 3.60
CA SER A 26 7.98 -12.81 3.07
C SER A 26 8.17 -12.84 1.54
N ALA A 27 7.71 -11.82 0.84
CA ALA A 27 7.91 -11.63 -0.60
C ALA A 27 9.17 -10.77 -0.94
N GLY A 28 9.95 -10.38 0.06
CA GLY A 28 11.16 -9.58 -0.12
C GLY A 28 10.91 -8.08 -0.27
N LEU A 29 9.75 -7.57 0.16
CA LEU A 29 9.39 -6.16 0.08
C LEU A 29 9.24 -5.53 1.47
N ARG A 30 9.41 -4.22 1.52
CA ARG A 30 8.93 -3.37 2.61
C ARG A 30 7.50 -2.92 2.33
N LEU A 31 6.77 -2.53 3.36
CA LEU A 31 5.36 -2.13 3.23
C LEU A 31 5.19 -0.93 2.26
N ASN A 32 6.02 0.10 2.38
CA ASN A 32 5.96 1.26 1.48
C ASN A 32 6.37 0.88 0.04
N SER A 33 7.32 -0.05 -0.13
CA SER A 33 7.71 -0.57 -1.45
C SER A 33 6.55 -1.30 -2.12
N TYR A 34 5.82 -2.14 -1.37
CA TYR A 34 4.59 -2.76 -1.86
C TYR A 34 3.52 -1.72 -2.22
N ALA A 35 3.31 -0.72 -1.37
CA ALA A 35 2.31 0.33 -1.61
C ALA A 35 2.59 1.09 -2.90
N VAL A 36 3.85 1.43 -3.17
CA VAL A 36 4.27 2.06 -4.43
C VAL A 36 3.99 1.16 -5.63
N LEU A 37 4.38 -0.11 -5.57
CA LEU A 37 4.12 -1.07 -6.66
C LEU A 37 2.62 -1.29 -6.89
N ALA A 38 1.82 -1.34 -5.84
CA ALA A 38 0.36 -1.45 -5.93
C ALA A 38 -0.26 -0.20 -6.57
N CYS A 39 0.19 0.99 -6.18
CA CYS A 39 -0.25 2.26 -6.76
C CYS A 39 0.07 2.34 -8.26
N LEU A 40 1.29 1.98 -8.65
CA LEU A 40 1.71 1.95 -10.07
C LEU A 40 0.92 0.92 -10.88
N HIS A 41 0.56 -0.21 -10.26
CA HIS A 41 -0.27 -1.21 -10.93
C HIS A 41 -1.70 -0.73 -11.16
N GLU A 42 -2.27 -0.03 -10.20
CA GLU A 42 -3.66 0.44 -10.24
C GLU A 42 -3.83 1.65 -11.14
N PHE A 43 -2.93 2.64 -11.04
CA PHE A 43 -3.06 3.92 -11.70
C PHE A 43 -2.14 4.10 -12.92
N GLY A 44 -1.26 3.12 -13.18
CA GLY A 44 -0.28 3.22 -14.26
C GLY A 44 0.93 4.09 -13.89
N SER A 45 1.68 4.48 -14.92
CA SER A 45 2.85 5.36 -14.77
C SER A 45 2.48 6.64 -14.04
N SER A 46 3.28 6.99 -13.04
CA SER A 46 2.98 8.10 -12.12
C SER A 46 4.26 8.87 -11.80
N SER A 47 4.13 10.17 -11.55
CA SER A 47 5.24 10.96 -11.04
C SER A 47 5.51 10.67 -9.56
N GLN A 48 6.70 11.04 -9.06
CA GLN A 48 7.02 10.93 -7.63
C GLN A 48 6.05 11.74 -6.77
N ARG A 49 5.60 12.90 -7.26
CA ARG A 49 4.60 13.73 -6.59
C ARG A 49 3.26 13.02 -6.49
N ASP A 50 2.77 12.43 -7.60
CA ASP A 50 1.51 11.69 -7.59
C ASP A 50 1.54 10.52 -6.59
N LEU A 51 2.67 9.81 -6.52
CA LEU A 51 2.87 8.72 -5.56
C LEU A 51 2.85 9.23 -4.11
N SER A 52 3.55 10.33 -3.83
CA SER A 52 3.55 10.97 -2.51
C SER A 52 2.14 11.38 -2.07
N GLU A 53 1.41 12.07 -2.95
CA GLU A 53 0.05 12.53 -2.66
C GLU A 53 -0.93 11.37 -2.45
N ARG A 54 -0.91 10.35 -3.34
CA ARG A 54 -1.83 9.20 -3.26
C ARG A 54 -1.57 8.31 -2.06
N LEU A 55 -0.31 8.11 -1.70
CA LEU A 55 0.08 7.22 -0.61
C LEU A 55 0.19 7.92 0.75
N GLY A 56 0.12 9.25 0.77
CA GLY A 56 0.33 10.03 1.99
C GLY A 56 1.73 9.86 2.57
N LEU A 57 2.73 9.63 1.72
CA LEU A 57 4.12 9.49 2.09
C LEU A 57 4.87 10.81 1.91
N ASP A 58 5.86 11.03 2.76
CA ASP A 58 6.78 12.15 2.57
C ASP A 58 7.53 12.02 1.23
N PRO A 59 7.73 13.11 0.46
CA PRO A 59 8.47 13.06 -0.79
C PRO A 59 9.87 12.44 -0.69
N SER A 60 10.57 12.65 0.42
CA SER A 60 11.89 12.05 0.66
C SER A 60 11.82 10.53 0.84
N ASP A 61 10.77 10.05 1.49
CA ASP A 61 10.52 8.61 1.65
C ASP A 61 10.19 7.96 0.31
N VAL A 62 9.41 8.64 -0.54
CA VAL A 62 9.11 8.15 -1.90
C VAL A 62 10.39 8.03 -2.73
N VAL A 63 11.29 9.01 -2.69
CA VAL A 63 12.59 8.95 -3.39
C VAL A 63 13.38 7.73 -2.93
N ALA A 64 13.52 7.54 -1.62
CA ALA A 64 14.27 6.41 -1.06
C ALA A 64 13.67 5.05 -1.47
N VAL A 65 12.35 4.92 -1.44
CA VAL A 65 11.64 3.71 -1.87
C VAL A 65 11.85 3.46 -3.37
N LEU A 66 11.75 4.49 -4.19
CA LEU A 66 11.95 4.36 -5.64
C LEU A 66 13.39 3.99 -6.00
N ASP A 67 14.37 4.54 -5.31
CA ASP A 67 15.79 4.19 -5.50
C ASP A 67 16.02 2.71 -5.17
N GLU A 68 15.45 2.20 -4.09
CA GLU A 68 15.50 0.79 -3.72
C GLU A 68 14.82 -0.08 -4.78
N LEU A 69 13.60 0.27 -5.20
CA LEU A 69 12.84 -0.50 -6.19
C LEU A 69 13.51 -0.51 -7.57
N GLU A 70 14.10 0.60 -7.96
CA GLU A 70 14.85 0.70 -9.23
C GLU A 70 16.14 -0.13 -9.18
N SER A 71 16.86 -0.13 -8.06
CA SER A 71 18.04 -0.97 -7.86
C SER A 71 17.77 -2.47 -7.98
N HIS A 72 16.55 -2.90 -7.62
CA HIS A 72 16.09 -4.28 -7.81
C HIS A 72 15.45 -4.55 -9.19
N GLY A 73 15.35 -3.53 -10.03
CA GLY A 73 14.71 -3.65 -11.34
C GLY A 73 13.19 -3.81 -11.30
N TYR A 74 12.54 -3.39 -10.21
CA TYR A 74 11.08 -3.49 -10.05
C TYR A 74 10.31 -2.30 -10.61
N VAL A 75 10.97 -1.16 -10.75
CA VAL A 75 10.46 0.04 -11.42
C VAL A 75 11.51 0.60 -12.37
N SER A 76 11.06 1.40 -13.32
CA SER A 76 11.89 2.20 -14.19
C SER A 76 11.46 3.65 -14.16
N ARG A 77 12.42 4.58 -14.21
CA ARG A 77 12.17 6.01 -14.34
C ARG A 77 12.44 6.43 -15.78
N THR A 78 11.49 7.13 -16.39
CA THR A 78 11.63 7.73 -17.72
C THR A 78 11.41 9.23 -17.61
N ARG A 79 12.20 10.05 -18.29
CA ARG A 79 11.93 11.48 -18.35
C ARG A 79 10.62 11.72 -19.09
N CYS A 80 9.77 12.58 -18.52
CA CYS A 80 8.56 13.01 -19.18
C CYS A 80 8.90 13.79 -20.45
N THR A 81 8.24 13.48 -21.57
CA THR A 81 8.46 14.15 -22.86
C THR A 81 7.93 15.59 -22.85
N GLU A 82 6.91 15.87 -22.03
CA GLU A 82 6.27 17.18 -21.91
C GLU A 82 7.01 18.11 -20.93
N ASP A 83 7.61 17.57 -19.88
CA ASP A 83 8.43 18.32 -18.91
C ASP A 83 9.69 17.53 -18.57
N ARG A 84 10.84 17.96 -19.10
CA ARG A 84 12.15 17.31 -18.88
C ARG A 84 12.67 17.36 -17.44
N ARG A 85 12.02 18.14 -16.55
CA ARG A 85 12.32 18.19 -15.11
C ARG A 85 11.59 17.09 -14.33
N ARG A 86 10.65 16.42 -14.98
CA ARG A 86 9.78 15.41 -14.38
C ARG A 86 10.15 14.03 -14.86
N TYR A 87 10.16 13.08 -13.92
CA TYR A 87 10.29 11.65 -14.21
C TYR A 87 8.98 10.96 -13.96
N ASP A 88 8.58 10.13 -14.88
CA ASP A 88 7.48 9.17 -14.70
C ASP A 88 8.06 7.82 -14.32
N VAL A 89 7.45 7.21 -13.32
CA VAL A 89 7.82 5.90 -12.78
C VAL A 89 6.84 4.88 -13.29
N SER A 90 7.35 3.77 -13.80
CA SER A 90 6.54 2.64 -14.30
C SER A 90 6.98 1.36 -13.61
N ILE A 91 6.00 0.46 -13.35
CA ILE A 91 6.29 -0.87 -12.85
C ILE A 91 6.83 -1.76 -13.98
N THR A 92 7.84 -2.55 -13.68
CA THR A 92 8.40 -3.53 -14.63
C THR A 92 7.66 -4.87 -14.54
N ALA A 93 7.92 -5.78 -15.48
CA ALA A 93 7.43 -7.16 -15.39
C ALA A 93 7.91 -7.86 -14.10
N SER A 94 9.16 -7.62 -13.69
CA SER A 94 9.71 -8.12 -12.43
C SER A 94 9.01 -7.53 -11.21
N GLY A 95 8.73 -6.21 -11.22
CA GLY A 95 7.96 -5.53 -10.19
C GLY A 95 6.54 -6.06 -10.08
N THR A 96 5.91 -6.36 -11.21
CA THR A 96 4.57 -6.96 -11.25
C THR A 96 4.56 -8.36 -10.61
N ARG A 97 5.58 -9.17 -10.85
CA ARG A 97 5.69 -10.52 -10.25
C ARG A 97 5.86 -10.45 -8.74
N VAL A 98 6.77 -9.61 -8.24
CA VAL A 98 7.00 -9.49 -6.78
C VAL A 98 5.79 -8.87 -6.08
N ARG A 99 5.12 -7.90 -6.69
CA ARG A 99 3.86 -7.34 -6.19
C ARG A 99 2.78 -8.42 -6.05
N LYS A 100 2.61 -9.26 -7.07
CA LYS A 100 1.63 -10.37 -7.01
C LYS A 100 1.93 -11.35 -5.89
N ALA A 101 3.19 -11.71 -5.67
CA ALA A 101 3.58 -12.58 -4.57
C ALA A 101 3.25 -11.95 -3.20
N ALA A 102 3.56 -10.66 -3.03
CA ALA A 102 3.22 -9.92 -1.82
C ALA A 102 1.70 -9.79 -1.62
N ALA A 103 0.93 -9.55 -2.69
CA ALA A 103 -0.52 -9.48 -2.63
C ALA A 103 -1.14 -10.80 -2.12
N ARG A 104 -0.67 -11.94 -2.62
CA ARG A 104 -1.13 -13.26 -2.14
C ARG A 104 -0.82 -13.48 -0.65
N ALA A 105 0.37 -13.08 -0.21
CA ALA A 105 0.75 -13.18 1.20
C ALA A 105 -0.12 -12.26 2.08
N LEU A 106 -0.46 -11.07 1.59
CA LEU A 106 -1.38 -10.14 2.26
C LEU A 106 -2.80 -10.70 2.36
N GLU A 107 -3.31 -11.31 1.29
CA GLU A 107 -4.63 -11.97 1.30
C GLU A 107 -4.67 -13.07 2.37
N ALA A 108 -3.66 -13.93 2.44
CA ALA A 108 -3.57 -14.97 3.46
C ALA A 108 -3.49 -14.38 4.88
N ALA A 109 -2.73 -13.30 5.07
CA ALA A 109 -2.64 -12.60 6.36
C ALA A 109 -3.97 -11.95 6.75
N GLN A 110 -4.70 -11.40 5.79
CA GLN A 110 -6.04 -10.84 6.00
C GLN A 110 -7.04 -11.92 6.42
N ASP A 111 -7.01 -13.09 5.78
CA ASP A 111 -7.88 -14.20 6.15
C ASP A 111 -7.67 -14.62 7.61
N GLY A 112 -6.44 -14.71 8.06
CA GLY A 112 -6.10 -14.98 9.46
C GLY A 112 -6.53 -13.85 10.40
N PHE A 113 -6.39 -12.60 9.97
CA PHE A 113 -6.80 -11.43 10.76
C PHE A 113 -8.32 -11.34 10.94
N LEU A 114 -9.08 -11.74 9.93
CA LEU A 114 -10.53 -11.71 9.90
C LEU A 114 -11.18 -13.07 10.20
N ALA A 115 -10.44 -14.04 10.75
CA ALA A 115 -10.91 -15.41 10.94
C ALA A 115 -12.16 -15.55 11.84
N GLY A 116 -12.41 -14.56 12.71
CA GLY A 116 -13.61 -14.53 13.57
C GLY A 116 -14.89 -14.06 12.87
N LEU A 117 -14.80 -13.65 11.58
CA LEU A 117 -15.91 -13.10 10.81
C LEU A 117 -16.28 -14.02 9.64
N ASP A 118 -17.58 -14.16 9.38
CA ASP A 118 -18.05 -14.80 8.15
C ASP A 118 -17.84 -13.88 6.91
N PRO A 119 -17.98 -14.39 5.67
CA PRO A 119 -17.76 -13.60 4.47
C PRO A 119 -18.61 -12.32 4.38
N ALA A 120 -19.86 -12.36 4.79
CA ALA A 120 -20.78 -11.22 4.75
C ALA A 120 -20.36 -10.14 5.78
N GLU A 121 -19.96 -10.57 6.97
CA GLU A 121 -19.45 -9.70 8.03
C GLU A 121 -18.11 -9.02 7.63
N ARG A 122 -17.25 -9.75 6.90
CA ARG A 122 -16.00 -9.19 6.37
C ARG A 122 -16.27 -8.07 5.35
N GLU A 123 -17.18 -8.28 4.42
CA GLU A 123 -17.59 -7.25 3.45
C GLU A 123 -18.18 -6.01 4.15
N GLN A 124 -19.06 -6.25 5.13
CA GLN A 124 -19.66 -5.18 5.92
C GLN A 124 -18.59 -4.37 6.68
N LEU A 125 -17.66 -5.04 7.33
CA LEU A 125 -16.55 -4.40 8.04
C LEU A 125 -15.71 -3.52 7.10
N ILE A 126 -15.31 -4.04 5.94
CA ILE A 126 -14.53 -3.29 4.95
C ILE A 126 -15.30 -2.06 4.48
N THR A 127 -16.59 -2.20 4.20
CA THR A 127 -17.46 -1.10 3.77
C THR A 127 -17.54 0.00 4.84
N LEU A 128 -17.71 -0.37 6.10
CA LEU A 128 -17.79 0.58 7.22
C LEU A 128 -16.44 1.29 7.45
N LEU A 129 -15.34 0.55 7.41
CA LEU A 129 -13.99 1.13 7.55
C LEU A 129 -13.67 2.10 6.42
N ARG A 130 -14.04 1.81 5.18
CA ARG A 130 -13.89 2.75 4.04
C ARG A 130 -14.67 4.04 4.27
N ARG A 131 -15.94 3.95 4.68
CA ARG A 131 -16.76 5.14 4.98
C ARG A 131 -16.13 6.00 6.06
N MET A 132 -15.62 5.39 7.13
CA MET A 132 -14.91 6.10 8.21
C MET A 132 -13.64 6.76 7.70
N HIS A 133 -12.83 6.04 6.93
CA HIS A 133 -11.59 6.55 6.35
C HIS A 133 -11.86 7.76 5.46
N ASP A 134 -12.79 7.66 4.51
CA ASP A 134 -13.11 8.73 3.57
C ASP A 134 -13.66 9.98 4.26
N GLN A 135 -14.46 9.79 5.32
CA GLN A 135 -14.99 10.89 6.12
C GLN A 135 -13.87 11.61 6.90
N ASN A 136 -12.96 10.88 7.53
CA ASN A 136 -11.87 11.49 8.30
C ASN A 136 -10.83 12.16 7.38
N ALA A 137 -10.57 11.61 6.20
CA ALA A 137 -9.67 12.21 5.22
C ALA A 137 -10.16 13.57 4.68
N ARG A 138 -11.48 13.83 4.71
CA ARG A 138 -12.07 15.12 4.31
C ARG A 138 -11.99 16.18 5.41
N CYS A 139 -11.75 15.76 6.64
CA CYS A 139 -11.72 16.66 7.81
C CYS A 139 -10.27 17.03 8.24
N SER A 140 -9.26 16.46 7.59
CA SER A 140 -7.83 16.72 7.82
C SER A 140 -7.25 17.60 6.74
#